data_8556bfbdaed06136873a974d76d5b8e4
#
_entry.id   8556bfbdaed06136873a974d76d5b8e4
#
_cell.length_a   1.000
_cell.length_b   1.000
_cell.length_c   1.000
_cell.angle_alpha   90.00
_cell.angle_beta   90.00
_cell.angle_gamma   90.00
#
_symmetry.space_group_name_H-M   'P 1'
#
loop_
_entity.id
_entity.type
_entity.pdbx_description
1 polymer ?
#
loop_
_entity_poly.entity_id
_entity_poly.type
_entity_poly.pdbx_seq_one_letter_code
_entity_poly.pdbx_strand_id
1 'polypeptide(L)'
;RADVRAIQHDGDGWTVSTDDEVTANLLINAAGAWADQIASLAGVAPIGLQPKRRSMARLPAPGGHDVTGWPMLMGVDEGWYAKPDAGGWIVSPSEADPVDPCDAWPDDMVLATGIARYEAIVTEPVTRVETSWAGLRTFPPDGVPALGPDPDHPGFIWCAGQGGYGFQTAPAAARLTAQLALGQTPDLDAETVVALNPRRFR
;
A
#
# COMPACT_ATOMS: atom_id res chain seq x y z
N ARG A 1 14.62 8.32 -12.60
CA ARG A 1 13.18 7.99 -12.58
C ARG A 1 12.82 7.55 -13.99
N ALA A 2 12.23 6.39 -14.14
CA ALA A 2 11.78 5.88 -15.43
C ALA A 2 10.26 5.65 -15.34
N ASP A 3 9.51 6.41 -16.13
CA ASP A 3 8.05 6.25 -16.20
C ASP A 3 7.71 5.21 -17.27
N VAL A 4 6.86 4.25 -16.93
CA VAL A 4 6.36 3.25 -17.88
C VAL A 4 5.40 3.94 -18.85
N ARG A 5 5.72 3.88 -20.17
CA ARG A 5 4.96 4.57 -21.22
C ARG A 5 4.10 3.61 -22.05
N ALA A 6 4.58 2.39 -22.23
CA ALA A 6 3.87 1.34 -22.95
C ALA A 6 4.28 -0.03 -22.42
N ILE A 7 3.37 -0.98 -22.54
CA ILE A 7 3.61 -2.39 -22.28
C ILE A 7 2.99 -3.18 -23.41
N GLN A 8 3.75 -4.09 -24.02
CA GLN A 8 3.31 -4.93 -25.11
C GLN A 8 3.59 -6.40 -24.80
N HIS A 9 2.70 -7.27 -25.25
CA HIS A 9 2.87 -8.71 -25.21
C HIS A 9 2.85 -9.24 -26.65
N ASP A 10 3.91 -9.91 -27.09
CA ASP A 10 4.09 -10.38 -28.45
C ASP A 10 3.79 -11.89 -28.64
N GLY A 11 3.28 -12.55 -27.62
CA GLY A 11 3.02 -13.98 -27.57
C GLY A 11 4.13 -14.78 -26.88
N ASP A 12 5.37 -14.31 -26.92
CA ASP A 12 6.52 -14.96 -26.30
C ASP A 12 6.96 -14.29 -24.99
N GLY A 13 6.60 -13.01 -24.79
CA GLY A 13 6.98 -12.26 -23.62
C GLY A 13 6.42 -10.84 -23.57
N TRP A 14 6.91 -10.08 -22.62
CA TRP A 14 6.52 -8.70 -22.34
C TRP A 14 7.65 -7.74 -22.72
N THR A 15 7.31 -6.65 -23.39
CA THR A 15 8.19 -5.50 -23.61
C THR A 15 7.65 -4.31 -22.86
N VAL A 16 8.45 -3.75 -21.94
CA VAL A 16 8.13 -2.54 -21.17
C VAL A 16 8.98 -1.40 -21.69
N SER A 17 8.32 -0.36 -22.20
CA SER A 17 8.97 0.85 -22.70
C SER A 17 8.96 1.94 -21.63
N THR A 18 10.14 2.46 -21.33
CA THR A 18 10.41 3.61 -20.47
C THR A 18 11.22 4.64 -21.26
N ASP A 19 12.33 5.13 -20.75
CA ASP A 19 13.39 5.78 -21.55
C ASP A 19 14.21 4.75 -22.34
N ASP A 20 14.23 3.51 -21.82
CA ASP A 20 14.78 2.31 -22.45
C ASP A 20 13.67 1.26 -22.67
N GLU A 21 14.00 0.18 -23.40
CA GLU A 21 13.13 -0.99 -23.53
C GLU A 21 13.68 -2.18 -22.74
N VAL A 22 12.79 -2.85 -22.00
CA VAL A 22 13.11 -4.05 -21.22
C VAL A 22 12.18 -5.18 -21.65
N THR A 23 12.74 -6.32 -22.00
CA THR A 23 11.97 -7.53 -22.35
C THR A 23 12.07 -8.58 -21.24
N ALA A 24 10.98 -9.31 -20.99
CA ALA A 24 10.92 -10.36 -19.98
C ALA A 24 9.82 -11.37 -20.30
N ASN A 25 9.99 -12.62 -19.86
CA ASN A 25 8.98 -13.66 -20.01
C ASN A 25 7.78 -13.46 -19.06
N LEU A 26 8.02 -12.79 -17.92
CA LEU A 26 7.00 -12.52 -16.90
C LEU A 26 7.01 -11.04 -16.54
N LEU A 27 5.82 -10.48 -16.35
CA LEU A 27 5.62 -9.12 -15.88
C LEU A 27 4.94 -9.15 -14.51
N ILE A 28 5.65 -8.68 -13.47
CA ILE A 28 5.09 -8.56 -12.13
C ILE A 28 4.63 -7.12 -11.91
N ASN A 29 3.33 -6.94 -11.79
CA ASN A 29 2.73 -5.64 -11.50
C ASN A 29 2.69 -5.39 -9.98
N ALA A 30 3.68 -4.66 -9.49
CA ALA A 30 3.82 -4.22 -8.10
C ALA A 30 3.73 -2.68 -7.99
N ALA A 31 2.95 -2.04 -8.88
CA ALA A 31 2.91 -0.58 -9.05
C ALA A 31 2.04 0.14 -8.00
N GLY A 32 1.62 -0.54 -6.92
CA GLY A 32 0.89 0.08 -5.81
C GLY A 32 -0.39 0.78 -6.26
N ALA A 33 -0.47 2.08 -6.06
CA ALA A 33 -1.64 2.88 -6.45
C ALA A 33 -1.88 2.91 -7.96
N TRP A 34 -0.84 2.72 -8.78
CA TRP A 34 -0.90 2.75 -10.24
C TRP A 34 -1.12 1.37 -10.88
N ALA A 35 -1.33 0.32 -10.07
CA ALA A 35 -1.36 -1.04 -10.60
C ALA A 35 -2.48 -1.28 -11.63
N ASP A 36 -3.66 -0.68 -11.48
CA ASP A 36 -4.71 -0.77 -12.49
C ASP A 36 -4.38 -0.01 -13.79
N GLN A 37 -3.62 1.09 -13.69
CA GLN A 37 -3.14 1.82 -14.85
C GLN A 37 -2.08 1.01 -15.62
N ILE A 38 -1.15 0.37 -14.90
CA ILE A 38 -0.16 -0.54 -15.48
C ILE A 38 -0.84 -1.75 -16.14
N ALA A 39 -1.87 -2.32 -15.52
CA ALA A 39 -2.66 -3.38 -16.12
C ALA A 39 -3.30 -2.92 -17.44
N SER A 40 -3.92 -1.74 -17.44
CA SER A 40 -4.53 -1.16 -18.65
C SER A 40 -3.51 -0.94 -19.77
N LEU A 41 -2.29 -0.45 -19.45
CA LEU A 41 -1.21 -0.30 -20.41
C LEU A 41 -0.76 -1.65 -21.01
N ALA A 42 -0.87 -2.72 -20.22
CA ALA A 42 -0.54 -4.08 -20.63
C ALA A 42 -1.68 -4.80 -21.38
N GLY A 43 -2.83 -4.14 -21.60
CA GLY A 43 -4.03 -4.76 -22.15
C GLY A 43 -4.72 -5.76 -21.20
N VAL A 44 -4.35 -5.75 -19.92
CA VAL A 44 -4.94 -6.57 -18.86
C VAL A 44 -6.07 -5.77 -18.19
N ALA A 45 -7.21 -6.43 -17.97
CA ALA A 45 -8.33 -5.76 -17.33
C ALA A 45 -7.99 -5.35 -15.89
N PRO A 46 -8.28 -4.11 -15.47
CA PRO A 46 -8.16 -3.67 -14.09
C PRO A 46 -8.98 -4.52 -13.11
N ILE A 47 -8.58 -4.56 -11.85
CA ILE A 47 -9.28 -5.30 -10.78
C ILE A 47 -10.03 -4.38 -9.81
N GLY A 48 -10.07 -3.07 -10.07
CA GLY A 48 -10.81 -2.09 -9.30
C GLY A 48 -10.07 -1.61 -8.05
N LEU A 49 -8.77 -1.42 -8.15
CA LEU A 49 -7.95 -0.91 -7.06
C LEU A 49 -8.31 0.54 -6.71
N GLN A 50 -8.56 0.79 -5.43
CA GLN A 50 -8.85 2.12 -4.90
C GLN A 50 -7.74 2.58 -3.96
N PRO A 51 -6.91 3.54 -4.39
CA PRO A 51 -5.98 4.23 -3.48
C PRO A 51 -6.74 5.07 -2.47
N LYS A 52 -6.27 5.08 -1.22
CA LYS A 52 -6.82 5.88 -0.12
C LYS A 52 -5.70 6.62 0.57
N ARG A 53 -5.87 7.93 0.76
CA ARG A 53 -4.88 8.77 1.45
C ARG A 53 -4.79 8.41 2.93
N ARG A 54 -3.57 8.46 3.46
CA ARG A 54 -3.27 8.35 4.87
C ARG A 54 -2.17 9.34 5.24
N SER A 55 -2.51 10.28 6.12
CA SER A 55 -1.61 11.34 6.60
C SER A 55 -1.00 10.99 7.95
N MET A 56 0.17 11.54 8.19
CA MET A 56 0.95 11.40 9.41
C MET A 56 1.52 12.76 9.81
N ALA A 57 1.53 13.03 11.11
CA ALA A 57 2.31 14.10 11.73
C ALA A 57 3.37 13.49 12.62
N ARG A 58 4.62 13.95 12.48
CA ARG A 58 5.66 13.68 13.47
C ARG A 58 5.71 14.81 14.48
N LEU A 59 5.71 14.44 15.73
CA LEU A 59 5.72 15.31 16.89
C LEU A 59 6.97 15.03 17.73
N PRO A 60 7.43 15.95 18.58
CA PRO A 60 8.33 15.64 19.68
C PRO A 60 7.74 14.53 20.56
N ALA A 61 8.59 13.80 21.25
CA ALA A 61 8.14 12.84 22.26
C ALA A 61 7.27 13.56 23.33
N PRO A 62 6.06 13.06 23.63
CA PRO A 62 5.18 13.67 24.64
C PRO A 62 5.91 13.91 25.96
N GLY A 63 5.82 15.13 26.49
CA GLY A 63 6.48 15.53 27.75
C GLY A 63 8.00 15.35 27.79
N GLY A 64 8.65 15.09 26.66
CA GLY A 64 10.07 14.76 26.58
C GLY A 64 10.43 13.36 27.13
N HIS A 65 9.44 12.49 27.33
CA HIS A 65 9.66 11.12 27.80
C HIS A 65 10.38 10.25 26.78
N ASP A 66 11.08 9.23 27.24
CA ASP A 66 11.53 8.15 26.37
C ASP A 66 10.33 7.28 25.97
N VAL A 67 9.92 7.42 24.72
CA VAL A 67 8.76 6.72 24.16
C VAL A 67 9.12 5.38 23.49
N THR A 68 10.39 4.97 23.48
CA THR A 68 10.89 3.82 22.71
C THR A 68 10.14 2.52 23.06
N GLY A 69 9.75 2.35 24.32
CA GLY A 69 9.01 1.18 24.80
C GLY A 69 7.49 1.36 24.85
N TRP A 70 6.96 2.49 24.38
CA TRP A 70 5.52 2.73 24.44
C TRP A 70 4.77 1.93 23.38
N PRO A 71 3.54 1.47 23.69
CA PRO A 71 2.69 0.82 22.72
C PRO A 71 2.15 1.82 21.70
N MET A 72 1.66 1.29 20.58
CA MET A 72 0.75 2.03 19.70
C MET A 72 -0.55 2.31 20.46
N LEU A 73 -1.01 3.54 20.39
CA LEU A 73 -2.33 3.97 20.89
C LEU A 73 -3.29 4.11 19.70
N MET A 74 -4.54 3.77 19.91
CA MET A 74 -5.59 3.90 18.91
C MET A 74 -6.86 4.40 19.56
N GLY A 75 -7.52 5.38 18.95
CA GLY A 75 -8.84 5.81 19.36
C GLY A 75 -9.86 4.66 19.21
N VAL A 76 -10.81 4.57 20.14
CA VAL A 76 -11.84 3.49 20.12
C VAL A 76 -12.71 3.56 18.86
N ASP A 77 -12.88 4.76 18.31
CA ASP A 77 -13.60 5.03 17.07
C ASP A 77 -12.72 4.91 15.82
N GLU A 78 -11.45 4.46 15.99
CA GLU A 78 -10.42 4.41 14.94
C GLU A 78 -10.16 5.77 14.25
N GLY A 79 -10.64 6.85 14.82
CA GLY A 79 -10.52 8.21 14.26
C GLY A 79 -9.13 8.83 14.41
N TRP A 80 -8.18 8.15 15.06
CA TRP A 80 -6.77 8.49 15.15
C TRP A 80 -5.95 7.32 15.69
N TYR A 81 -4.67 7.33 15.44
CA TYR A 81 -3.70 6.49 16.15
C TYR A 81 -2.39 7.24 16.37
N ALA A 82 -1.62 6.78 17.35
CA ALA A 82 -0.30 7.32 17.67
C ALA A 82 0.68 6.21 18.05
N LYS A 83 1.96 6.41 17.73
CA LYS A 83 3.00 5.42 18.05
C LYS A 83 4.38 6.05 18.12
N PRO A 84 5.34 5.38 18.81
CA PRO A 84 6.75 5.75 18.74
C PRO A 84 7.31 5.75 17.32
N ASP A 85 8.22 6.68 17.05
CA ASP A 85 8.95 6.75 15.79
C ASP A 85 10.34 7.38 15.98
N ALA A 86 11.39 6.57 15.98
CA ALA A 86 12.78 7.01 16.06
C ALA A 86 13.04 8.11 17.11
N GLY A 87 12.60 7.88 18.35
CA GLY A 87 12.73 8.82 19.46
C GLY A 87 11.74 9.97 19.47
N GLY A 88 10.87 10.09 18.48
CA GLY A 88 9.74 10.99 18.41
C GLY A 88 8.42 10.23 18.49
N TRP A 89 7.34 10.91 18.11
CA TRP A 89 5.99 10.43 18.19
C TRP A 89 5.24 10.72 16.90
N ILE A 90 4.56 9.72 16.34
CA ILE A 90 3.69 9.91 15.17
C ILE A 90 2.25 9.93 15.61
N VAL A 91 1.47 10.86 15.07
CA VAL A 91 0.01 10.89 15.14
C VAL A 91 -0.57 10.87 13.72
N SER A 92 -1.58 10.04 13.52
CA SER A 92 -2.35 9.97 12.27
C SER A 92 -3.83 10.21 12.54
N PRO A 93 -4.53 10.99 11.71
CA PRO A 93 -5.98 11.15 11.75
C PRO A 93 -6.76 9.90 11.33
N SER A 94 -6.07 8.83 10.95
CA SER A 94 -6.68 7.58 10.46
C SER A 94 -7.59 7.71 9.25
N GLU A 95 -7.53 8.80 8.50
CA GLU A 95 -8.35 8.99 7.32
C GLU A 95 -8.09 7.91 6.25
N ALA A 96 -9.08 7.66 5.42
CA ALA A 96 -9.04 6.70 4.33
C ALA A 96 -9.84 7.23 3.13
N ASP A 97 -9.64 8.51 2.81
CA ASP A 97 -10.32 9.17 1.71
C ASP A 97 -9.87 8.58 0.38
N PRO A 98 -10.80 8.16 -0.48
CA PRO A 98 -10.49 7.73 -1.84
C PRO A 98 -9.86 8.88 -2.62
N VAL A 99 -8.78 8.57 -3.34
CA VAL A 99 -8.09 9.52 -4.21
C VAL A 99 -7.61 8.81 -5.48
N ASP A 100 -7.35 9.58 -6.52
CA ASP A 100 -6.65 9.06 -7.70
C ASP A 100 -5.16 8.77 -7.36
N PRO A 101 -4.49 7.88 -8.09
CA PRO A 101 -3.07 7.68 -7.97
C PRO A 101 -2.29 9.00 -8.14
N CYS A 102 -1.56 9.40 -7.11
CA CYS A 102 -0.82 10.67 -7.08
C CYS A 102 0.34 10.62 -6.06
N ASP A 103 1.22 11.60 -6.12
CA ASP A 103 2.11 11.91 -5.00
C ASP A 103 1.25 12.60 -3.92
N ALA A 104 0.87 11.84 -2.88
CA ALA A 104 -0.08 12.31 -1.89
C ALA A 104 0.54 13.31 -0.91
N TRP A 105 -0.22 14.35 -0.61
CA TRP A 105 0.09 15.35 0.42
C TRP A 105 -0.94 15.31 1.53
N PRO A 106 -0.56 15.60 2.79
CA PRO A 106 -1.53 15.70 3.86
C PRO A 106 -2.48 16.86 3.62
N ASP A 107 -3.73 16.67 4.04
CA ASP A 107 -4.68 17.77 4.18
C ASP A 107 -4.52 18.35 5.59
N ASP A 108 -4.20 19.65 5.67
CA ASP A 108 -3.88 20.31 6.95
C ASP A 108 -5.06 20.29 7.93
N MET A 109 -6.29 20.41 7.44
CA MET A 109 -7.49 20.38 8.29
C MET A 109 -7.78 18.98 8.82
N VAL A 110 -7.62 17.95 7.97
CA VAL A 110 -7.75 16.55 8.37
C VAL A 110 -6.69 16.21 9.43
N LEU A 111 -5.44 16.65 9.18
CA LEU A 111 -4.33 16.41 10.10
C LEU A 111 -4.55 17.11 11.45
N ALA A 112 -4.93 18.39 11.44
CA ALA A 112 -5.24 19.16 12.64
C ALA A 112 -6.39 18.54 13.44
N THR A 113 -7.43 18.05 12.75
CA THR A 113 -8.56 17.37 13.38
C THR A 113 -8.13 16.07 14.08
N GLY A 114 -7.27 15.28 13.43
CA GLY A 114 -6.71 14.07 14.03
C GLY A 114 -5.85 14.35 15.26
N ILE A 115 -5.01 15.38 15.19
CA ILE A 115 -4.20 15.84 16.34
C ILE A 115 -5.12 16.30 17.49
N ALA A 116 -6.16 17.07 17.21
CA ALA A 116 -7.11 17.52 18.24
C ALA A 116 -7.85 16.35 18.91
N ARG A 117 -8.21 15.31 18.16
CA ARG A 117 -8.80 14.08 18.73
C ARG A 117 -7.82 13.34 19.63
N TYR A 118 -6.54 13.26 19.24
CA TYR A 118 -5.48 12.71 20.06
C TYR A 118 -5.29 13.51 21.35
N GLU A 119 -5.17 14.84 21.26
CA GLU A 119 -4.99 15.73 22.42
C GLU A 119 -6.13 15.64 23.45
N ALA A 120 -7.36 15.38 23.00
CA ALA A 120 -8.51 15.22 23.90
C ALA A 120 -8.41 14.00 24.84
N ILE A 121 -7.51 13.05 24.56
CA ILE A 121 -7.39 11.78 25.30
C ILE A 121 -6.07 11.69 26.10
N VAL A 122 -5.08 12.50 25.75
CA VAL A 122 -3.75 12.48 26.41
C VAL A 122 -3.57 13.65 27.35
N THR A 123 -2.60 13.54 28.25
CA THR A 123 -2.29 14.60 29.25
C THR A 123 -1.25 15.58 28.74
N GLU A 124 -0.37 15.14 27.83
CA GLU A 124 0.70 15.95 27.31
C GLU A 124 0.24 16.71 26.05
N PRO A 125 0.32 18.05 26.03
CA PRO A 125 -0.12 18.83 24.88
C PRO A 125 0.82 18.66 23.68
N VAL A 126 0.26 18.77 22.48
CA VAL A 126 1.04 18.84 21.25
C VAL A 126 1.63 20.25 21.09
N THR A 127 2.93 20.38 21.23
CA THR A 127 3.59 21.69 21.19
C THR A 127 3.90 22.18 19.78
N ARG A 128 4.18 21.25 18.88
CA ARG A 128 4.45 21.53 17.45
C ARG A 128 4.37 20.28 16.59
N VAL A 129 4.13 20.46 15.31
CA VAL A 129 4.37 19.45 14.27
C VAL A 129 5.79 19.66 13.73
N GLU A 130 6.63 18.63 13.77
CA GLU A 130 8.00 18.68 13.24
C GLU A 130 8.02 18.50 11.73
N THR A 131 7.24 17.56 11.24
CA THR A 131 7.01 17.29 9.82
C THR A 131 5.70 16.54 9.62
N SER A 132 5.16 16.62 8.42
CA SER A 132 3.99 15.86 8.01
C SER A 132 4.20 15.26 6.63
N TRP A 133 3.54 14.15 6.37
CA TRP A 133 3.52 13.51 5.05
C TRP A 133 2.23 12.73 4.87
N ALA A 134 1.95 12.37 3.63
CA ALA A 134 0.90 11.42 3.31
C ALA A 134 1.41 10.33 2.38
N GLY A 135 0.72 9.21 2.37
CA GLY A 135 0.93 8.10 1.45
C GLY A 135 -0.39 7.51 0.98
N LEU A 136 -0.31 6.64 0.00
CA LEU A 136 -1.47 5.93 -0.52
C LEU A 136 -1.47 4.49 -0.03
N ARG A 137 -2.62 4.06 0.46
CA ARG A 137 -2.92 2.67 0.79
C ARG A 137 -3.95 2.18 -0.20
N THR A 138 -3.58 1.23 -1.03
CA THR A 138 -4.40 0.78 -2.16
C THR A 138 -5.11 -0.52 -1.82
N PHE A 139 -6.42 -0.54 -2.00
CA PHE A 139 -7.28 -1.66 -1.66
C PHE A 139 -8.01 -2.17 -2.91
N PRO A 140 -8.09 -3.48 -3.11
CA PRO A 140 -9.09 -4.07 -4.00
C PRO A 140 -10.51 -3.90 -3.43
N PRO A 141 -11.56 -4.17 -4.22
CA PRO A 141 -12.95 -4.02 -3.78
C PRO A 141 -13.31 -4.78 -2.50
N ASP A 142 -12.70 -5.96 -2.29
CA ASP A 142 -12.91 -6.81 -1.13
C ASP A 142 -11.92 -6.57 0.02
N GLY A 143 -10.95 -5.65 -0.18
CA GLY A 143 -9.92 -5.33 0.81
C GLY A 143 -8.81 -6.37 0.95
N VAL A 144 -8.84 -7.47 0.21
CA VAL A 144 -7.86 -8.56 0.26
C VAL A 144 -6.80 -8.39 -0.84
N PRO A 145 -5.48 -8.47 -0.56
CA PRO A 145 -4.45 -8.32 -1.58
C PRO A 145 -4.63 -9.25 -2.79
N ALA A 146 -4.26 -8.77 -3.98
CA ALA A 146 -4.24 -9.54 -5.21
C ALA A 146 -2.81 -10.04 -5.48
N LEU A 147 -2.56 -11.34 -5.26
CA LEU A 147 -1.26 -11.97 -5.42
C LEU A 147 -1.38 -13.19 -6.34
N GLY A 148 -0.71 -13.16 -7.47
CA GLY A 148 -0.67 -14.29 -8.39
C GLY A 148 -0.94 -13.96 -9.85
N PRO A 149 -0.95 -14.97 -10.74
CA PRO A 149 -1.14 -14.77 -12.16
C PRO A 149 -2.55 -14.27 -12.50
N ASP A 150 -2.61 -13.37 -13.46
CA ASP A 150 -3.88 -12.99 -14.08
C ASP A 150 -4.49 -14.22 -14.78
N PRO A 151 -5.79 -14.50 -14.65
CA PRO A 151 -6.39 -15.69 -15.23
C PRO A 151 -6.41 -15.70 -16.75
N ASP A 152 -6.46 -14.55 -17.39
CA ASP A 152 -6.54 -14.40 -18.84
C ASP A 152 -5.16 -14.12 -19.48
N HIS A 153 -4.19 -13.68 -18.64
CA HIS A 153 -2.82 -13.35 -19.05
C HIS A 153 -1.80 -14.01 -18.12
N PRO A 154 -1.54 -15.33 -18.24
CA PRO A 154 -0.71 -16.08 -17.28
C PRO A 154 0.70 -15.54 -17.05
N GLY A 155 1.29 -14.84 -18.02
CA GLY A 155 2.58 -14.17 -17.90
C GLY A 155 2.53 -12.83 -17.15
N PHE A 156 1.32 -12.34 -16.81
CA PHE A 156 1.12 -11.14 -16.01
C PHE A 156 0.78 -11.54 -14.57
N ILE A 157 1.55 -11.04 -13.62
CA ILE A 157 1.41 -11.41 -12.20
C ILE A 157 1.07 -10.17 -11.39
N TRP A 158 0.00 -10.24 -10.63
CA TRP A 158 -0.39 -9.22 -9.67
C TRP A 158 0.37 -9.38 -8.36
N CYS A 159 0.90 -8.27 -7.85
CA CYS A 159 1.42 -8.11 -6.49
C CYS A 159 0.94 -6.75 -5.97
N ALA A 160 -0.37 -6.61 -5.75
CA ALA A 160 -1.02 -5.33 -5.54
C ALA A 160 -2.12 -5.39 -4.46
N GLY A 161 -2.59 -4.23 -4.03
CA GLY A 161 -3.71 -4.13 -3.11
C GLY A 161 -3.36 -4.44 -1.66
N GLN A 162 -2.12 -4.21 -1.20
CA GLN A 162 -1.66 -4.50 0.17
C GLN A 162 -2.34 -3.65 1.25
N GLY A 163 -3.11 -2.64 0.88
CA GLY A 163 -3.86 -1.81 1.81
C GLY A 163 -2.98 -1.16 2.87
N GLY A 164 -3.42 -1.25 4.12
CA GLY A 164 -2.67 -0.74 5.28
C GLY A 164 -1.69 -1.73 5.89
N TYR A 165 -1.57 -2.95 5.35
CA TYR A 165 -0.85 -4.06 5.97
C TYR A 165 0.41 -4.49 5.21
N GLY A 166 0.71 -3.80 4.09
CA GLY A 166 1.79 -4.19 3.19
C GLY A 166 3.14 -4.37 3.85
N PHE A 167 3.49 -3.51 4.81
CA PHE A 167 4.77 -3.59 5.50
C PHE A 167 4.92 -4.90 6.30
N GLN A 168 3.92 -5.26 7.09
CA GLN A 168 3.97 -6.48 7.90
C GLN A 168 3.77 -7.77 7.09
N THR A 169 3.02 -7.71 5.98
CA THR A 169 2.76 -8.88 5.13
C THR A 169 3.80 -9.07 4.02
N ALA A 170 4.70 -8.08 3.79
CA ALA A 170 5.66 -8.09 2.70
C ALA A 170 6.47 -9.39 2.58
N PRO A 171 7.00 -10.00 3.66
CA PRO A 171 7.79 -11.23 3.52
C PRO A 171 6.98 -12.39 2.94
N ALA A 172 5.74 -12.59 3.42
CA ALA A 172 4.86 -13.67 2.95
C ALA A 172 4.33 -13.37 1.54
N ALA A 173 3.92 -12.13 1.27
CA ALA A 173 3.43 -11.70 -0.03
C ALA A 173 4.50 -11.83 -1.12
N ALA A 174 5.73 -11.39 -0.83
CA ALA A 174 6.85 -11.50 -1.76
C ALA A 174 7.19 -12.96 -2.05
N ARG A 175 7.22 -13.81 -1.02
CA ARG A 175 7.50 -15.24 -1.17
C ARG A 175 6.43 -15.94 -1.98
N LEU A 176 5.14 -15.71 -1.69
CA LEU A 176 4.04 -16.27 -2.47
C LEU A 176 4.11 -15.83 -3.92
N THR A 177 4.31 -14.52 -4.18
CA THR A 177 4.43 -13.98 -5.54
C THR A 177 5.57 -14.66 -6.30
N ALA A 178 6.74 -14.81 -5.67
CA ALA A 178 7.88 -15.48 -6.29
C ALA A 178 7.61 -16.96 -6.57
N GLN A 179 7.01 -17.68 -5.64
CA GLN A 179 6.64 -19.10 -5.83
C GLN A 179 5.69 -19.28 -7.00
N LEU A 180 4.63 -18.46 -7.08
CA LEU A 180 3.67 -18.50 -8.17
C LEU A 180 4.29 -18.10 -9.52
N ALA A 181 5.16 -17.10 -9.55
CA ALA A 181 5.90 -16.67 -10.73
C ALA A 181 6.80 -17.77 -11.29
N LEU A 182 7.41 -18.56 -10.41
CA LEU A 182 8.35 -19.62 -10.78
C LEU A 182 7.67 -21.00 -10.91
N GLY A 183 6.35 -21.08 -10.81
CA GLY A 183 5.60 -22.34 -10.86
C GLY A 183 5.92 -23.29 -9.70
N GLN A 184 6.36 -22.77 -8.57
CA GLN A 184 6.65 -23.54 -7.36
C GLN A 184 5.41 -23.74 -6.52
N THR A 185 5.40 -24.76 -5.70
CA THR A 185 4.32 -24.99 -4.73
C THR A 185 4.40 -23.91 -3.62
N PRO A 186 3.30 -23.15 -3.38
CA PRO A 186 3.25 -22.19 -2.29
C PRO A 186 3.41 -22.86 -0.91
N ASP A 187 4.06 -22.16 0.01
CA ASP A 187 4.17 -22.58 1.42
C ASP A 187 2.89 -22.27 2.22
N LEU A 188 2.06 -21.35 1.71
CA LEU A 188 0.76 -21.03 2.30
C LEU A 188 -0.24 -22.16 1.98
N ASP A 189 -1.23 -22.33 2.85
CA ASP A 189 -2.32 -23.27 2.62
C ASP A 189 -3.13 -22.90 1.37
N ALA A 190 -3.79 -23.88 0.78
CA ALA A 190 -4.52 -23.72 -0.48
C ALA A 190 -5.69 -22.73 -0.37
N GLU A 191 -6.36 -22.63 0.78
CA GLU A 191 -7.46 -21.72 1.01
C GLU A 191 -6.97 -20.25 0.97
N THR A 192 -5.87 -19.96 1.67
CA THR A 192 -5.22 -18.66 1.64
C THR A 192 -4.75 -18.28 0.23
N VAL A 193 -4.13 -19.22 -0.50
CA VAL A 193 -3.68 -18.96 -1.89
C VAL A 193 -4.86 -18.64 -2.81
N VAL A 194 -5.97 -19.35 -2.68
CA VAL A 194 -7.21 -19.11 -3.45
C VAL A 194 -7.80 -17.74 -3.09
N ALA A 195 -7.85 -17.40 -1.81
CA ALA A 195 -8.37 -16.10 -1.35
C ALA A 195 -7.56 -14.91 -1.88
N LEU A 196 -6.25 -15.09 -2.07
CA LEU A 196 -5.36 -14.03 -2.59
C LEU A 196 -5.34 -13.97 -4.12
N ASN A 197 -5.85 -14.99 -4.83
CA ASN A 197 -5.76 -15.09 -6.28
C ASN A 197 -6.63 -14.02 -6.97
N PRO A 198 -6.09 -13.26 -7.96
CA PRO A 198 -6.83 -12.22 -8.68
C PRO A 198 -8.01 -12.73 -9.50
N ARG A 199 -8.13 -14.04 -9.76
CA ARG A 199 -9.28 -14.66 -10.45
C ARG A 199 -10.63 -14.30 -9.84
N ARG A 200 -10.68 -14.00 -8.54
CA ARG A 200 -11.92 -13.62 -7.83
C ARG A 200 -12.51 -12.27 -8.29
N PHE A 201 -11.78 -11.53 -9.13
CA PHE A 201 -12.24 -10.26 -9.72
C PHE A 201 -12.66 -10.41 -11.21
N ARG A 202 -12.77 -11.64 -11.71
CA ARG A 202 -13.17 -11.96 -13.08
C ARG A 202 -14.53 -12.65 -13.10
#